data_d1b5d6501618ebf30622b43ca5dc6c87
#
_entry.id   d1b5d6501618ebf30622b43ca5dc6c87
#
_cell.length_a   1.000
_cell.length_b   1.000
_cell.length_c   1.000
_cell.angle_alpha   90.00
_cell.angle_beta   90.00
_cell.angle_gamma   90.00
#
_symmetry.space_group_name_H-M   'P 1'
#
loop_
_entity.id
_entity.type
_entity.pdbx_description
1 polymer ?
#
loop_
_entity_poly.entity_id
_entity_poly.type
_entity_poly.pdbx_seq_one_letter_code
_entity_poly.pdbx_strand_id
1 'polypeptide(L)' 'KNEKLTYQLYDLQGKLWDSQSVKGAHTQLDMNDLAVGTYLLSIQDEELLVKTFRIIKK' A
#
# COMPACT_ATOMS: atom_id res chain seq x y z
N LYS A 1 -2.61 -12.76 -19.83
CA LYS A 1 -2.64 -11.39 -19.53
C LYS A 1 -2.07 -11.02 -18.17
N ASN A 2 -1.19 -10.13 -18.17
CA ASN A 2 -0.49 -9.77 -16.94
C ASN A 2 -1.01 -8.49 -16.39
N GLU A 3 -1.24 -8.49 -15.12
CA GLU A 3 -1.60 -7.29 -14.43
C GLU A 3 -0.56 -7.01 -13.39
N LYS A 4 0.03 -5.87 -13.49
CA LYS A 4 1.06 -5.48 -12.56
C LYS A 4 0.49 -4.49 -11.59
N LEU A 5 0.13 -5.00 -10.45
CA LEU A 5 -0.36 -4.15 -9.38
C LEU A 5 0.76 -3.92 -8.39
N THR A 6 0.91 -2.69 -7.99
CA THR A 6 1.87 -2.35 -6.94
C THR A 6 1.12 -1.58 -5.88
N TYR A 7 1.62 -1.66 -4.66
CA TYR A 7 1.08 -0.83 -3.61
C TYR A 7 2.18 -0.02 -2.95
N GLN A 8 1.76 1.09 -2.40
CA GLN A 8 2.65 1.98 -1.69
C GLN A 8 1.95 2.43 -0.42
N LEU A 9 2.66 2.37 0.69
CA LEU A 9 2.11 2.73 1.97
C LEU A 9 2.77 4.00 2.45
N TYR A 10 1.96 5.01 2.74
CA TYR A 10 2.44 6.32 3.19
C TYR A 10 1.82 6.68 4.52
N ASP A 11 2.53 7.50 5.28
CA ASP A 11 1.90 8.13 6.43
C ASP A 11 1.21 9.41 5.97
N LEU A 12 0.61 10.12 6.91
CA LEU A 12 -0.14 11.34 6.57
C LEU A 12 0.75 12.49 6.16
N GLN A 13 2.03 12.37 6.41
CA GLN A 13 2.99 13.39 6.01
C GLN A 13 3.54 13.12 4.62
N GLY A 14 3.11 12.02 4.01
CA GLY A 14 3.56 11.68 2.68
C GLY A 14 4.82 10.84 2.63
N LYS A 15 5.29 10.36 3.77
CA LYS A 15 6.48 9.55 3.78
C LYS A 15 6.14 8.12 3.35
N LEU A 16 6.93 7.60 2.43
CA LEU A 16 6.73 6.24 1.94
C LEU A 16 7.33 5.25 2.93
N TRP A 17 6.51 4.32 3.38
CA TRP A 17 6.95 3.31 4.33
C TRP A 17 7.16 1.95 3.68
N ASP A 18 6.43 1.65 2.61
CA ASP A 18 6.55 0.36 1.97
C ASP A 18 6.07 0.48 0.54
N SER A 19 6.67 -0.31 -0.34
CA SER A 19 6.30 -0.31 -1.74
C SER A 19 6.63 -1.69 -2.28
N GLN A 20 5.61 -2.39 -2.78
CA GLN A 20 5.81 -3.74 -3.28
C GLN A 20 4.86 -4.04 -4.41
N SER A 21 5.22 -5.06 -5.17
CA SER A 21 4.34 -5.59 -6.18
C SER A 21 3.35 -6.54 -5.55
N VAL A 22 2.11 -6.48 -6.00
CA VAL A 22 1.08 -7.41 -5.57
C VAL A 22 1.19 -8.64 -6.44
N LYS A 23 1.27 -9.80 -5.82
CA LYS A 23 1.39 -11.06 -6.54
C LYS A 23 0.31 -12.01 -6.10
N GLY A 24 -0.37 -12.59 -7.07
CA GLY A 24 -1.38 -13.59 -6.77
C GLY A 24 -2.62 -12.96 -6.20
N ALA A 25 -3.46 -13.80 -5.61
CA ALA A 25 -4.73 -13.36 -5.09
C ALA A 25 -4.62 -12.69 -3.72
N HIS A 26 -3.50 -12.91 -3.04
CA HIS A 26 -3.33 -12.40 -1.70
C HIS A 26 -1.99 -11.70 -1.57
N THR A 27 -2.02 -10.59 -0.88
CA THR A 27 -0.80 -9.89 -0.52
C THR A 27 -0.92 -9.54 0.94
N GLN A 28 0.07 -9.94 1.70
CA GLN A 28 0.07 -9.69 3.12
C GLN A 28 0.85 -8.44 3.41
N LEU A 29 0.21 -7.50 4.07
CA LEU A 29 0.83 -6.23 4.42
C LEU A 29 1.28 -6.30 5.87
N ASP A 30 2.59 -6.21 6.06
CA ASP A 30 3.16 -6.32 7.40
C ASP A 30 3.38 -4.92 7.94
N MET A 31 2.62 -4.57 8.96
CA MET A 31 2.72 -3.25 9.56
C MET A 31 3.29 -3.30 10.97
N ASN A 32 3.97 -4.39 11.29
CA ASN A 32 4.45 -4.56 12.66
C ASN A 32 5.47 -3.52 13.07
N ASP A 33 6.25 -3.04 12.11
CA ASP A 33 7.29 -2.07 12.41
C ASP A 33 6.81 -0.64 12.38
N LEU A 34 5.53 -0.44 12.12
CA LEU A 34 4.99 0.90 12.00
C LEU A 34 4.39 1.35 13.31
N ALA A 35 4.53 2.62 13.58
CA ALA A 35 3.91 3.21 14.75
C ALA A 35 2.40 3.22 14.58
N VAL A 36 1.72 3.29 15.72
CA VAL A 36 0.27 3.46 15.73
C VAL A 36 -0.07 4.76 15.03
N GLY A 37 -1.09 4.73 14.19
CA GLY A 37 -1.49 5.93 13.48
C GLY A 37 -2.23 5.60 12.21
N THR A 38 -2.46 6.64 11.42
CA THR A 38 -3.20 6.52 10.17
C THR A 38 -2.24 6.52 9.00
N TYR A 39 -2.47 5.62 8.08
CA TYR A 39 -1.65 5.46 6.89
C TYR A 39 -2.53 5.45 5.66
N LEU A 40 -1.93 5.75 4.52
CA LEU A 40 -2.62 5.70 3.24
C LEU A 40 -1.99 4.62 2.39
N LEU A 41 -2.82 3.73 1.90
CA LEU A 41 -2.39 2.66 1.00
C LEU A 41 -2.86 2.99 -0.40
N SER A 42 -1.91 3.14 -1.30
CA SER A 42 -2.19 3.46 -2.70
C SER A 42 -1.90 2.23 -3.54
N ILE A 43 -2.87 1.81 -4.32
CA ILE A 43 -2.72 0.66 -5.19
C ILE A 43 -2.77 1.15 -6.61
N GLN A 44 -1.76 0.77 -7.39
CA GLN A 44 -1.64 1.23 -8.76
C GLN A 44 -1.54 0.04 -9.69
N ASP A 45 -2.14 0.20 -10.86
CA ASP A 45 -2.06 -0.79 -11.92
C ASP A 45 -1.19 -0.18 -13.00
N GLU A 46 0.05 -0.66 -13.08
CA GLU A 46 1.03 -0.11 -13.97
C GLU A 46 1.23 1.36 -13.65
N GLU A 47 0.72 2.24 -14.48
CA GLU A 47 0.91 3.66 -14.23
C GLU A 47 -0.35 4.36 -13.82
N LEU A 48 -1.42 3.63 -13.68
CA LEU A 48 -2.70 4.24 -13.32
C LEU A 48 -3.00 4.01 -11.87
N LEU A 49 -3.41 5.05 -11.19
CA LEU A 49 -3.84 4.92 -9.82
C LEU A 49 -5.19 4.24 -9.79
N VAL A 50 -5.25 3.11 -9.11
CA VAL A 50 -6.47 2.34 -9.04
C VAL A 50 -7.29 2.74 -7.84
N LYS A 51 -6.68 2.73 -6.66
CA LYS A 51 -7.41 3.02 -5.44
C LYS A 51 -6.48 3.48 -4.34
N THR A 52 -7.06 4.24 -3.41
CA THR A 52 -6.36 4.65 -2.21
C THR A 52 -7.24 4.33 -1.02
N PHE A 53 -6.65 3.70 -0.03
CA PHE A 53 -7.36 3.32 1.18
C PHE A 53 -6.73 3.97 2.38
N ARG A 54 -7.55 4.24 3.38
CA ARG A 54 -7.05 4.70 4.67
C ARG A 54 -6.96 3.52 5.61
N ILE A 55 -5.81 3.34 6.23
CA ILE A 55 -5.56 2.25 7.14
C ILE A 55 -5.20 2.84 8.48
N ILE A 56 -5.84 2.33 9.51
CA ILE A 56 -5.57 2.79 10.87
C ILE A 56 -4.93 1.65 11.63
N LYS A 57 -3.75 1.91 12.14
CA LYS A 57 -3.06 0.94 12.98
C LYS A 57 -3.27 1.31 14.43
N LYS A 58 -3.80 0.39 15.16
CA LYS A 58 -4.11 0.60 16.57
C LYS A 58 -3.09 -0.04 17.49
#